data_e4c3b80a81717a929966ce41517c8f15
#
_entry.id   e4c3b80a81717a929966ce41517c8f15
#
_cell.length_a   1.000
_cell.length_b   1.000
_cell.length_c   1.000
_cell.angle_alpha   90.00
_cell.angle_beta   90.00
_cell.angle_gamma   90.00
#
_symmetry.space_group_name_H-M   'P 1'
#
loop_
_entity.id
_entity.type
_entity.pdbx_description
1 polymer ?
#
loop_
_entity_poly.entity_id
_entity_poly.type
_entity_poly.pdbx_seq_one_letter_code
_entity_poly.pdbx_strand_id
1 'polypeptide(L)'
;MAESSPTWSWWRKTTSDAAWRAAYVPASMQAAWLVAWALGLAALCLPWPRVVGETRRIVALGDIHGDYAHATAVLRAAGLLHAHHDAWAGGKTVFVSTGDTIDRGDDTIRLYQLFQRLRNESRAHGGDVIHVLGNHEMMNAMLDWRYVTPGDVASFGGMDERRDAMSLHGWLGSEWMQHYQVTTHVDLLPAADMPLYPMHRASFVHGGITPTFADMGVDAMNDVGHTLLEKSLARRGPLSKAE
;
A
#
# COMPACT_ATOMS: atom_id res chain seq x y z
N MET A 1 -61.99 -12.06 35.71
CA MET A 1 -61.30 -13.06 34.89
C MET A 1 -59.82 -13.02 35.29
N ALA A 2 -59.44 -14.00 36.10
CA ALA A 2 -58.09 -14.08 36.66
C ALA A 2 -57.30 -15.12 35.86
N GLU A 3 -56.23 -14.69 35.21
CA GLU A 3 -55.30 -15.59 34.54
C GLU A 3 -54.23 -16.09 35.52
N SER A 4 -54.19 -17.41 35.65
CA SER A 4 -53.34 -18.16 36.51
C SER A 4 -51.89 -18.27 35.92
N SER A 5 -50.89 -17.86 36.70
CA SER A 5 -49.48 -18.10 36.44
C SER A 5 -49.10 -19.56 36.59
N PRO A 6 -48.23 -20.14 35.75
CA PRO A 6 -47.77 -21.51 35.92
C PRO A 6 -46.71 -21.57 37.01
N THR A 7 -46.97 -22.43 37.99
CA THR A 7 -46.06 -22.77 39.09
C THR A 7 -44.91 -23.64 38.61
N TRP A 8 -43.68 -23.23 38.84
CA TRP A 8 -42.46 -24.01 38.67
C TRP A 8 -42.32 -25.10 39.72
N SER A 9 -42.83 -26.32 39.46
CA SER A 9 -42.80 -27.47 40.41
C SER A 9 -41.74 -28.55 40.05
N TRP A 10 -40.70 -28.22 39.29
CA TRP A 10 -39.73 -29.23 38.85
C TRP A 10 -38.46 -29.32 39.70
N TRP A 11 -38.30 -28.55 40.79
CA TRP A 11 -37.06 -28.51 41.57
C TRP A 11 -37.05 -29.29 42.89
N ARG A 12 -38.00 -30.24 43.13
CA ARG A 12 -38.00 -31.01 44.34
C ARG A 12 -38.22 -32.51 44.12
N LYS A 13 -37.35 -33.14 43.37
CA LYS A 13 -37.17 -34.61 43.49
C LYS A 13 -35.94 -34.99 42.67
N THR A 14 -34.77 -34.98 43.25
CA THR A 14 -33.65 -35.90 43.01
C THR A 14 -32.45 -35.47 43.85
N THR A 15 -32.60 -35.47 45.17
CA THR A 15 -31.45 -35.54 46.06
C THR A 15 -31.63 -36.87 46.88
N SER A 16 -31.36 -37.96 46.21
CA SER A 16 -31.08 -39.21 46.84
C SER A 16 -29.88 -39.87 46.21
N ASP A 17 -28.77 -39.87 46.95
CA ASP A 17 -27.75 -40.93 46.89
C ASP A 17 -27.08 -41.20 45.56
N ALA A 18 -26.46 -40.17 44.97
CA ALA A 18 -25.31 -40.38 44.07
C ALA A 18 -24.05 -40.24 44.95
N ALA A 19 -23.60 -41.30 45.50
CA ALA A 19 -22.26 -41.42 46.06
C ALA A 19 -21.30 -40.96 45.02
N TRP A 20 -20.52 -39.90 45.29
CA TRP A 20 -19.41 -39.45 44.50
C TRP A 20 -18.40 -40.58 44.46
N ARG A 21 -18.53 -41.47 43.47
CA ARG A 21 -17.44 -42.37 43.12
C ARG A 21 -16.37 -41.43 42.61
N ALA A 22 -15.37 -41.14 43.45
CA ALA A 22 -14.13 -40.55 43.02
C ALA A 22 -13.67 -41.35 41.79
N ALA A 23 -13.80 -40.79 40.60
CA ALA A 23 -13.36 -41.45 39.40
C ALA A 23 -11.84 -41.63 39.57
N TYR A 24 -11.45 -42.88 39.87
CA TYR A 24 -10.03 -43.23 39.93
C TYR A 24 -9.44 -43.03 38.55
N VAL A 25 -8.73 -41.92 38.36
CA VAL A 25 -7.97 -41.67 37.14
C VAL A 25 -6.71 -42.51 37.25
N PRO A 26 -6.49 -43.47 36.38
CA PRO A 26 -5.27 -44.30 36.41
C PRO A 26 -4.02 -43.42 36.44
N ALA A 27 -3.01 -43.87 37.18
CA ALA A 27 -1.76 -43.12 37.33
C ALA A 27 -1.10 -42.78 35.96
N SER A 28 -1.31 -43.64 34.95
CA SER A 28 -0.90 -43.38 33.57
C SER A 28 -1.61 -42.19 32.92
N MET A 29 -2.90 -42.00 33.20
CA MET A 29 -3.63 -40.84 32.70
C MET A 29 -3.26 -39.57 33.46
N GLN A 30 -3.02 -39.67 34.77
CA GLN A 30 -2.54 -38.51 35.55
C GLN A 30 -1.16 -38.06 35.07
N ALA A 31 -0.25 -39.01 34.77
CA ALA A 31 1.05 -38.70 34.18
C ALA A 31 0.93 -38.05 32.79
N ALA A 32 0.00 -38.52 31.93
CA ALA A 32 -0.24 -37.94 30.63
C ALA A 32 -0.76 -36.50 30.72
N TRP A 33 -1.64 -36.20 31.65
CA TRP A 33 -2.13 -34.83 31.92
C TRP A 33 -1.03 -33.92 32.44
N LEU A 34 -0.18 -34.40 33.34
CA LEU A 34 0.97 -33.62 33.85
C LEU A 34 1.99 -33.31 32.72
N VAL A 35 2.26 -34.28 31.84
CA VAL A 35 3.11 -34.05 30.67
C VAL A 35 2.48 -33.07 29.70
N ALA A 36 1.19 -33.16 29.41
CA ALA A 36 0.48 -32.22 28.55
C ALA A 36 0.48 -30.81 29.13
N TRP A 37 0.29 -30.65 30.44
CA TRP A 37 0.39 -29.39 31.15
C TRP A 37 1.82 -28.82 31.14
N ALA A 38 2.81 -29.67 31.37
CA ALA A 38 4.21 -29.25 31.33
C ALA A 38 4.64 -28.80 29.92
N LEU A 39 4.20 -29.52 28.88
CA LEU A 39 4.46 -29.13 27.48
C LEU A 39 3.70 -27.84 27.10
N GLY A 40 2.46 -27.68 27.59
CA GLY A 40 1.70 -26.44 27.42
C GLY A 40 2.36 -25.24 28.10
N LEU A 41 2.85 -25.40 29.33
CA LEU A 41 3.59 -24.39 30.06
C LEU A 41 4.94 -24.11 29.41
N ALA A 42 5.66 -25.15 28.94
CA ALA A 42 6.91 -24.96 28.19
C ALA A 42 6.68 -24.19 26.88
N ALA A 43 5.58 -24.46 26.18
CA ALA A 43 5.20 -23.69 24.99
C ALA A 43 4.89 -22.23 25.30
N LEU A 44 4.32 -21.91 26.46
CA LEU A 44 4.09 -20.54 26.92
C LEU A 44 5.38 -19.84 27.39
N CYS A 45 6.37 -20.61 27.78
CA CYS A 45 7.71 -20.09 28.20
C CYS A 45 8.70 -19.98 27.02
N LEU A 46 8.36 -20.53 25.85
CA LEU A 46 9.18 -20.28 24.67
C LEU A 46 9.13 -18.77 24.38
N PRO A 47 10.29 -18.12 24.22
CA PRO A 47 10.29 -16.72 23.84
C PRO A 47 9.50 -16.62 22.53
N TRP A 48 8.43 -15.83 22.55
CA TRP A 48 7.69 -15.51 21.34
C TRP A 48 8.72 -15.05 20.31
N PRO A 49 8.70 -15.57 19.07
CA PRO A 49 9.66 -15.16 18.08
C PRO A 49 9.62 -13.62 18.00
N ARG A 50 10.68 -12.99 18.51
CA ARG A 50 10.85 -11.56 18.36
C ARG A 50 11.15 -11.35 16.88
N VAL A 51 10.40 -10.47 16.25
CA VAL A 51 10.80 -9.93 14.95
C VAL A 51 12.14 -9.24 15.18
N VAL A 52 13.21 -9.87 14.71
CA VAL A 52 14.60 -9.41 14.92
C VAL A 52 14.98 -8.38 13.84
N GLY A 53 14.14 -8.20 12.81
CA GLY A 53 14.38 -7.26 11.73
C GLY A 53 13.95 -5.83 12.06
N GLU A 54 14.71 -4.85 11.61
CA GLU A 54 14.27 -3.45 11.58
C GLU A 54 13.00 -3.34 10.71
N THR A 55 11.91 -2.84 11.30
CA THR A 55 10.72 -2.49 10.52
C THR A 55 11.06 -1.38 9.53
N ARG A 56 10.62 -1.53 8.28
CA ARG A 56 10.82 -0.48 7.28
C ARG A 56 9.98 0.74 7.61
N ARG A 57 10.60 1.91 7.62
CA ARG A 57 9.87 3.16 7.62
C ARG A 57 9.32 3.41 6.22
N ILE A 58 8.01 3.70 6.12
CA ILE A 58 7.34 4.06 4.87
C ILE A 58 6.79 5.48 5.03
N VAL A 59 6.95 6.28 3.99
CA VAL A 59 6.35 7.62 3.86
C VAL A 59 5.56 7.62 2.57
N ALA A 60 4.29 8.00 2.62
CA ALA A 60 3.45 8.15 1.45
C ALA A 60 3.03 9.61 1.27
N LEU A 61 3.02 10.08 0.03
CA LEU A 61 2.58 11.42 -0.36
C LEU A 61 1.94 11.35 -1.75
N GLY A 62 0.78 11.95 -1.91
CA GLY A 62 0.08 12.07 -3.19
C GLY A 62 -0.48 13.46 -3.42
N ASP A 63 -1.16 13.64 -4.55
CA ASP A 63 -1.88 14.88 -4.90
C ASP A 63 -1.00 16.13 -4.85
N ILE A 64 0.22 16.02 -5.37
CA ILE A 64 1.23 17.09 -5.37
C ILE A 64 0.90 18.17 -6.41
N HIS A 65 0.31 17.75 -7.53
CA HIS A 65 -0.27 18.64 -8.52
C HIS A 65 0.64 19.79 -8.98
N GLY A 66 1.84 19.47 -9.44
CA GLY A 66 2.74 20.46 -10.03
C GLY A 66 3.31 21.48 -9.03
N ASP A 67 3.18 21.25 -7.72
CA ASP A 67 3.67 22.18 -6.68
C ASP A 67 5.00 21.70 -6.09
N TYR A 68 6.09 22.10 -6.72
CA TYR A 68 7.44 21.72 -6.30
C TYR A 68 7.81 22.27 -4.91
N ALA A 69 7.36 23.48 -4.59
CA ALA A 69 7.74 24.15 -3.36
C ALA A 69 7.13 23.41 -2.14
N HIS A 70 5.84 23.13 -2.18
CA HIS A 70 5.19 22.39 -1.10
C HIS A 70 5.64 20.93 -1.06
N ALA A 71 5.82 20.26 -2.21
CA ALA A 71 6.35 18.90 -2.25
C ALA A 71 7.70 18.78 -1.55
N THR A 72 8.66 19.66 -1.88
CA THR A 72 9.98 19.62 -1.24
C THR A 72 9.93 19.99 0.23
N ALA A 73 9.05 20.92 0.64
CA ALA A 73 8.84 21.26 2.05
C ALA A 73 8.32 20.05 2.85
N VAL A 74 7.30 19.34 2.33
CA VAL A 74 6.76 18.13 2.97
C VAL A 74 7.79 17.01 3.02
N LEU A 75 8.53 16.77 1.92
CA LEU A 75 9.57 15.74 1.89
C LEU A 75 10.72 16.05 2.86
N ARG A 76 11.10 17.32 3.05
CA ARG A 76 12.05 17.74 4.10
C ARG A 76 11.48 17.50 5.49
N ALA A 77 10.25 17.93 5.75
CA ALA A 77 9.58 17.69 7.03
C ALA A 77 9.49 16.20 7.37
N ALA A 78 9.30 15.35 6.35
CA ALA A 78 9.33 13.91 6.48
C ALA A 78 10.76 13.33 6.61
N GLY A 79 11.81 14.14 6.54
CA GLY A 79 13.20 13.69 6.61
C GLY A 79 13.63 12.85 5.39
N LEU A 80 13.00 13.03 4.24
CA LEU A 80 13.37 12.37 2.99
C LEU A 80 14.37 13.18 2.17
N LEU A 81 14.39 14.50 2.35
CA LEU A 81 15.35 15.40 1.73
C LEU A 81 16.23 16.05 2.79
N HIS A 82 17.45 16.40 2.40
CA HIS A 82 18.32 17.24 3.19
C HIS A 82 17.70 18.63 3.45
N ALA A 83 18.08 19.26 4.56
CA ALA A 83 17.52 20.55 4.98
C ALA A 83 17.73 21.68 3.95
N HIS A 84 18.87 21.65 3.23
CA HIS A 84 19.32 22.76 2.39
C HIS A 84 19.46 22.42 0.89
N HIS A 85 19.24 21.15 0.51
CA HIS A 85 19.30 20.73 -0.90
C HIS A 85 18.37 19.53 -1.15
N ASP A 86 17.93 19.38 -2.39
CA ASP A 86 16.93 18.40 -2.80
C ASP A 86 17.57 17.04 -3.13
N ALA A 87 18.36 16.50 -2.19
CA ALA A 87 18.96 15.17 -2.29
C ALA A 87 18.40 14.25 -1.19
N TRP A 88 18.49 12.95 -1.43
CA TRP A 88 17.95 11.94 -0.52
C TRP A 88 18.62 11.96 0.85
N ALA A 89 17.81 12.02 1.89
CA ALA A 89 18.22 11.92 3.29
C ALA A 89 17.50 10.79 4.04
N GLY A 90 16.59 10.08 3.37
CA GLY A 90 15.70 9.10 4.00
C GLY A 90 16.36 7.78 4.41
N GLY A 91 17.65 7.57 4.10
CA GLY A 91 18.34 6.30 4.39
C GLY A 91 17.58 5.11 3.79
N LYS A 92 17.22 4.12 4.61
CA LYS A 92 16.50 2.90 4.22
C LYS A 92 14.97 3.09 4.07
N THR A 93 14.45 4.31 4.20
CA THR A 93 13.02 4.59 4.09
C THR A 93 12.52 4.26 2.68
N VAL A 94 11.30 3.72 2.59
CA VAL A 94 10.56 3.62 1.32
C VAL A 94 9.64 4.83 1.21
N PHE A 95 9.80 5.60 0.15
CA PHE A 95 8.88 6.66 -0.22
C PHE A 95 7.92 6.16 -1.29
N VAL A 96 6.62 6.35 -1.07
CA VAL A 96 5.57 6.00 -2.03
C VAL A 96 4.88 7.28 -2.48
N SER A 97 5.05 7.64 -3.75
CA SER A 97 4.23 8.66 -4.40
C SER A 97 2.93 8.01 -4.88
N THR A 98 1.81 8.43 -4.31
CA THR A 98 0.51 7.78 -4.56
C THR A 98 -0.27 8.40 -5.72
N GLY A 99 0.40 9.09 -6.65
CA GLY A 99 -0.19 9.63 -7.86
C GLY A 99 -0.55 11.10 -7.79
N ASP A 100 -1.08 11.62 -8.88
CA ASP A 100 -1.47 13.01 -9.09
C ASP A 100 -0.30 13.98 -8.84
N THR A 101 0.83 13.70 -9.48
CA THR A 101 2.03 14.56 -9.46
C THR A 101 1.88 15.75 -10.40
N ILE A 102 1.09 15.60 -11.46
CA ILE A 102 0.88 16.50 -12.60
C ILE A 102 -0.40 17.34 -12.43
N ASP A 103 -0.54 18.36 -13.28
CA ASP A 103 -1.68 19.29 -13.36
C ASP A 103 -1.79 20.29 -12.19
N ARG A 104 -2.59 21.32 -12.39
CA ARG A 104 -2.93 22.42 -11.45
C ARG A 104 -1.76 23.35 -11.09
N GLY A 105 -0.54 22.87 -11.07
CA GLY A 105 0.69 23.64 -10.89
C GLY A 105 1.55 23.61 -12.13
N ASP A 106 2.67 24.34 -12.11
CA ASP A 106 3.53 24.58 -13.27
C ASP A 106 4.84 23.80 -13.25
N ASP A 107 5.13 23.09 -12.16
CA ASP A 107 6.42 22.46 -11.91
C ASP A 107 6.46 20.95 -12.26
N THR A 108 5.62 20.47 -13.18
CA THR A 108 5.57 19.05 -13.57
C THR A 108 6.95 18.48 -13.88
N ILE A 109 7.71 19.11 -14.78
CA ILE A 109 9.03 18.62 -15.18
C ILE A 109 9.97 18.52 -13.99
N ARG A 110 10.00 19.53 -13.12
CA ARG A 110 10.87 19.58 -11.96
C ARG A 110 10.55 18.47 -10.96
N LEU A 111 9.27 18.17 -10.74
CA LEU A 111 8.82 17.10 -9.84
C LEU A 111 9.22 15.73 -10.35
N TYR A 112 8.98 15.43 -11.63
CA TYR A 112 9.37 14.13 -12.20
C TYR A 112 10.90 13.96 -12.19
N GLN A 113 11.67 15.00 -12.54
CA GLN A 113 13.12 14.96 -12.43
C GLN A 113 13.61 14.76 -10.99
N LEU A 114 12.95 15.40 -10.02
CA LEU A 114 13.23 15.16 -8.60
C LEU A 114 13.00 13.69 -8.24
N PHE A 115 11.84 13.14 -8.57
CA PHE A 115 11.49 11.76 -8.23
C PHE A 115 12.38 10.72 -8.90
N GLN A 116 12.75 10.91 -10.16
CA GLN A 116 13.72 10.06 -10.86
C GLN A 116 15.09 10.07 -10.15
N ARG A 117 15.55 11.25 -9.75
CA ARG A 117 16.81 11.37 -9.01
C ARG A 117 16.71 10.70 -7.64
N LEU A 118 15.65 10.97 -6.86
CA LEU A 118 15.45 10.37 -5.54
C LEU A 118 15.34 8.84 -5.61
N ARG A 119 14.75 8.28 -6.65
CA ARG A 119 14.69 6.83 -6.88
C ARG A 119 16.10 6.23 -7.02
N ASN A 120 16.98 6.89 -7.73
CA ASN A 120 18.35 6.43 -7.90
C ASN A 120 19.17 6.61 -6.60
N GLU A 121 19.04 7.75 -5.95
CA GLU A 121 19.76 8.07 -4.72
C GLU A 121 19.31 7.17 -3.55
N SER A 122 18.00 6.92 -3.39
CA SER A 122 17.48 6.10 -2.30
C SER A 122 18.00 4.66 -2.34
N ARG A 123 18.09 4.08 -3.54
CA ARG A 123 18.60 2.71 -3.73
C ARG A 123 20.04 2.55 -3.28
N ALA A 124 20.87 3.56 -3.50
CA ALA A 124 22.25 3.57 -3.01
C ALA A 124 22.35 3.53 -1.47
N HIS A 125 21.28 3.90 -0.75
CA HIS A 125 21.19 3.90 0.71
C HIS A 125 20.31 2.77 1.27
N GLY A 126 19.87 1.83 0.42
CA GLY A 126 19.00 0.72 0.82
C GLY A 126 17.54 1.11 1.03
N GLY A 127 17.15 2.34 0.62
CA GLY A 127 15.78 2.80 0.51
C GLY A 127 15.18 2.49 -0.86
N ASP A 128 13.98 3.00 -1.10
CA ASP A 128 13.34 2.95 -2.43
C ASP A 128 12.36 4.11 -2.61
N VAL A 129 12.06 4.43 -3.88
CA VAL A 129 10.98 5.35 -4.27
C VAL A 129 10.08 4.62 -5.25
N ILE A 130 8.84 4.44 -4.86
CA ILE A 130 7.81 3.72 -5.61
C ILE A 130 6.76 4.72 -6.07
N HIS A 131 6.28 4.56 -7.30
CA HIS A 131 5.29 5.46 -7.88
C HIS A 131 4.01 4.71 -8.22
N VAL A 132 2.89 5.32 -7.87
CA VAL A 132 1.55 4.90 -8.28
C VAL A 132 0.98 5.95 -9.23
N LEU A 133 0.27 5.49 -10.24
CA LEU A 133 -0.46 6.37 -11.16
C LEU A 133 -1.71 6.92 -10.47
N GLY A 134 -1.94 8.22 -10.60
CA GLY A 134 -3.21 8.84 -10.26
C GLY A 134 -4.11 8.99 -11.49
N ASN A 135 -5.31 9.51 -11.27
CA ASN A 135 -6.23 9.78 -12.36
C ASN A 135 -5.72 10.92 -13.26
N HIS A 136 -4.94 11.87 -12.75
CA HIS A 136 -4.39 12.96 -13.55
C HIS A 136 -3.30 12.48 -14.50
N GLU A 137 -2.44 11.54 -14.13
CA GLU A 137 -1.53 10.87 -15.05
C GLU A 137 -2.31 10.21 -16.21
N MET A 138 -3.38 9.45 -15.89
CA MET A 138 -4.21 8.80 -16.89
C MET A 138 -4.97 9.79 -17.77
N MET A 139 -5.51 10.89 -17.22
CA MET A 139 -6.15 11.95 -17.99
C MET A 139 -5.18 12.57 -19.01
N ASN A 140 -3.96 12.85 -18.60
CA ASN A 140 -2.92 13.38 -19.46
C ASN A 140 -2.52 12.38 -20.57
N ALA A 141 -2.38 11.10 -20.25
CA ALA A 141 -2.15 10.03 -21.23
C ALA A 141 -3.29 9.95 -22.27
N MET A 142 -4.52 10.22 -21.86
CA MET A 142 -5.70 10.26 -22.73
C MET A 142 -5.92 11.60 -23.44
N LEU A 143 -5.02 12.57 -23.26
CA LEU A 143 -5.10 13.94 -23.79
C LEU A 143 -6.29 14.75 -23.22
N ASP A 144 -6.75 14.41 -22.05
CA ASP A 144 -7.71 15.20 -21.29
C ASP A 144 -6.97 16.20 -20.40
N TRP A 145 -6.75 17.41 -20.91
CA TRP A 145 -5.92 18.45 -20.32
C TRP A 145 -6.71 19.58 -19.65
N ARG A 146 -7.90 19.28 -19.17
CA ARG A 146 -8.77 20.29 -18.57
C ARG A 146 -8.21 20.96 -17.29
N TYR A 147 -7.21 20.35 -16.65
CA TYR A 147 -6.56 20.86 -15.44
C TYR A 147 -5.12 21.34 -15.67
N VAL A 148 -4.66 21.32 -16.91
CA VAL A 148 -3.34 21.80 -17.29
C VAL A 148 -3.32 23.32 -17.27
N THR A 149 -2.27 23.90 -16.69
CA THR A 149 -2.09 25.36 -16.64
C THR A 149 -1.30 25.86 -17.85
N PRO A 150 -1.46 27.13 -18.24
CA PRO A 150 -0.61 27.74 -19.26
C PRO A 150 0.87 27.72 -18.91
N GLY A 151 1.22 27.86 -17.61
CA GLY A 151 2.60 27.81 -17.14
C GLY A 151 3.21 26.41 -17.31
N ASP A 152 2.45 25.36 -17.02
CA ASP A 152 2.91 24.00 -17.24
C ASP A 152 3.17 23.72 -18.74
N VAL A 153 2.25 24.13 -19.63
CA VAL A 153 2.46 24.07 -21.09
C VAL A 153 3.73 24.80 -21.51
N ALA A 154 3.93 26.02 -21.01
CA ALA A 154 5.11 26.82 -21.32
C ALA A 154 6.41 26.16 -20.83
N SER A 155 6.36 25.44 -19.69
CA SER A 155 7.51 24.72 -19.14
C SER A 155 8.02 23.61 -20.07
N PHE A 156 7.13 22.99 -20.84
CA PHE A 156 7.47 21.99 -21.86
C PHE A 156 7.95 22.60 -23.18
N GLY A 157 7.78 23.92 -23.39
CA GLY A 157 8.07 24.59 -24.64
C GLY A 157 6.86 24.77 -25.55
N GLY A 158 5.71 24.25 -25.18
CA GLY A 158 4.46 24.34 -25.93
C GLY A 158 3.58 23.10 -25.80
N MET A 159 2.43 23.16 -26.46
CA MET A 159 1.42 22.11 -26.39
C MET A 159 1.87 20.83 -27.11
N ASP A 160 2.56 20.98 -28.24
CA ASP A 160 3.03 19.84 -29.02
C ASP A 160 4.21 19.15 -28.31
N GLU A 161 5.15 19.91 -27.77
CA GLU A 161 6.27 19.39 -26.99
C GLU A 161 5.78 18.66 -25.72
N ARG A 162 4.74 19.20 -25.05
CA ARG A 162 4.11 18.54 -23.93
C ARG A 162 3.46 17.22 -24.33
N ARG A 163 2.76 17.19 -25.47
CA ARG A 163 2.17 15.98 -26.03
C ARG A 163 3.24 14.94 -26.37
N ASP A 164 4.31 15.36 -27.00
CA ASP A 164 5.42 14.48 -27.37
C ASP A 164 6.12 13.90 -26.14
N ALA A 165 6.33 14.72 -25.10
CA ALA A 165 6.89 14.25 -23.84
C ALA A 165 6.04 13.15 -23.17
N MET A 166 4.71 13.22 -23.29
CA MET A 166 3.76 12.27 -22.73
C MET A 166 3.35 11.16 -23.72
N SER A 167 3.96 11.08 -24.91
CA SER A 167 3.71 9.98 -25.84
C SER A 167 4.38 8.69 -25.34
N LEU A 168 4.02 7.54 -25.94
CA LEU A 168 4.59 6.22 -25.60
C LEU A 168 6.13 6.21 -25.64
N HIS A 169 6.73 6.96 -26.54
CA HIS A 169 8.18 7.08 -26.71
C HIS A 169 8.76 8.38 -26.15
N GLY A 170 7.92 9.27 -25.63
CA GLY A 170 8.33 10.47 -24.92
C GLY A 170 8.94 10.14 -23.57
N TRP A 171 9.75 11.07 -23.04
CA TRP A 171 10.48 10.83 -21.81
C TRP A 171 9.55 10.57 -20.60
N LEU A 172 8.41 11.27 -20.52
CA LEU A 172 7.47 11.14 -19.42
C LEU A 172 6.56 9.93 -19.60
N GLY A 173 6.05 9.67 -20.82
CA GLY A 173 5.28 8.47 -21.11
C GLY A 173 6.08 7.19 -20.89
N SER A 174 7.35 7.18 -21.30
CA SER A 174 8.28 6.06 -21.04
C SER A 174 8.55 5.89 -19.54
N GLU A 175 8.66 6.97 -18.77
CA GLU A 175 8.82 6.95 -17.33
C GLU A 175 7.61 6.30 -16.66
N TRP A 176 6.39 6.67 -17.05
CA TRP A 176 5.16 6.05 -16.52
C TRP A 176 5.10 4.55 -16.83
N MET A 177 5.37 4.16 -18.08
CA MET A 177 5.35 2.74 -18.49
C MET A 177 6.38 1.89 -17.75
N GLN A 178 7.55 2.43 -17.44
CA GLN A 178 8.65 1.65 -16.87
C GLN A 178 8.65 1.62 -15.35
N HIS A 179 8.11 2.64 -14.69
CA HIS A 179 8.35 2.86 -13.26
C HIS A 179 7.11 3.12 -12.43
N TYR A 180 5.93 3.27 -13.06
CA TYR A 180 4.68 3.55 -12.36
C TYR A 180 3.75 2.35 -12.43
N GLN A 181 2.99 2.14 -11.36
CA GLN A 181 2.01 1.06 -11.23
C GLN A 181 0.65 1.64 -10.85
N VAL A 182 -0.44 0.92 -11.11
CA VAL A 182 -1.78 1.34 -10.65
C VAL A 182 -1.91 1.13 -9.14
N THR A 183 -1.32 0.04 -8.64
CA THR A 183 -1.32 -0.31 -7.22
C THR A 183 -0.04 -1.04 -6.88
N THR A 184 0.39 -0.95 -5.64
CA THR A 184 1.58 -1.64 -5.15
C THR A 184 1.40 -2.08 -3.70
N HIS A 185 2.22 -3.01 -3.26
CA HIS A 185 2.37 -3.32 -1.85
C HIS A 185 3.85 -3.21 -1.44
N VAL A 186 4.07 -2.84 -0.21
CA VAL A 186 5.40 -2.73 0.40
C VAL A 186 5.46 -3.64 1.60
N ASP A 187 6.47 -4.51 1.63
CA ASP A 187 6.72 -5.37 2.77
C ASP A 187 7.21 -4.53 3.97
N LEU A 188 6.54 -4.68 5.11
CA LEU A 188 6.86 -3.96 6.35
C LEU A 188 8.02 -4.60 7.11
N LEU A 189 8.33 -5.84 6.79
CA LEU A 189 9.40 -6.63 7.41
C LEU A 189 10.48 -6.97 6.40
N PRO A 190 11.71 -7.26 6.85
CA PRO A 190 12.75 -7.82 5.99
C PRO A 190 12.28 -9.11 5.33
N ALA A 191 12.77 -9.38 4.12
CA ALA A 191 12.40 -10.57 3.33
C ALA A 191 12.62 -11.90 4.10
N ALA A 192 13.62 -11.94 4.99
CA ALA A 192 13.88 -13.09 5.83
C ALA A 192 12.76 -13.42 6.84
N ASP A 193 12.03 -12.39 7.28
CA ASP A 193 10.97 -12.52 8.28
C ASP A 193 9.58 -12.69 7.63
N MET A 194 9.43 -12.33 6.33
CA MET A 194 8.17 -12.41 5.59
C MET A 194 7.53 -13.80 5.52
N PRO A 195 8.28 -14.91 5.40
CA PRO A 195 7.69 -16.25 5.42
C PRO A 195 6.95 -16.57 6.71
N LEU A 196 7.38 -15.97 7.84
CA LEU A 196 6.75 -16.15 9.15
C LEU A 196 5.54 -15.23 9.33
N TYR A 197 5.51 -14.10 8.61
CA TYR A 197 4.50 -13.05 8.76
C TYR A 197 4.02 -12.53 7.40
N PRO A 198 3.39 -13.36 6.56
CA PRO A 198 3.03 -13.00 5.17
C PRO A 198 2.00 -11.87 5.06
N MET A 199 1.33 -11.53 6.15
CA MET A 199 0.30 -10.48 6.21
C MET A 199 0.86 -9.08 6.54
N HIS A 200 2.17 -8.93 6.73
CA HIS A 200 2.79 -7.67 7.10
C HIS A 200 3.18 -6.85 5.87
N ARG A 201 2.17 -6.42 5.10
CA ARG A 201 2.30 -5.59 3.91
C ARG A 201 1.42 -4.35 4.01
N ALA A 202 1.91 -3.22 3.53
CA ALA A 202 1.11 -2.04 3.27
C ALA A 202 0.76 -2.00 1.78
N SER A 203 -0.52 -1.79 1.44
CA SER A 203 -1.00 -1.63 0.07
C SER A 203 -1.24 -0.16 -0.23
N PHE A 204 -0.83 0.28 -1.42
CA PHE A 204 -0.96 1.66 -1.88
C PHE A 204 -1.66 1.69 -3.23
N VAL A 205 -2.59 2.60 -3.37
CA VAL A 205 -3.34 2.91 -4.58
C VAL A 205 -3.77 4.38 -4.48
N HIS A 206 -3.97 5.05 -5.61
CA HIS A 206 -4.37 6.46 -5.59
C HIS A 206 -5.80 6.65 -5.06
N GLY A 207 -6.79 6.04 -5.71
CA GLY A 207 -8.21 6.31 -5.40
C GLY A 207 -8.90 5.28 -4.52
N GLY A 208 -8.42 4.05 -4.47
CA GLY A 208 -9.03 2.92 -3.76
C GLY A 208 -9.24 1.70 -4.66
N ILE A 209 -9.43 0.54 -4.03
CA ILE A 209 -9.62 -0.74 -4.73
C ILE A 209 -11.01 -1.27 -4.35
N THR A 210 -11.86 -1.50 -5.35
CA THR A 210 -13.16 -2.16 -5.13
C THR A 210 -12.94 -3.66 -4.89
N PRO A 211 -13.89 -4.36 -4.22
CA PRO A 211 -13.78 -5.80 -4.01
C PRO A 211 -13.51 -6.59 -5.30
N THR A 212 -14.20 -6.24 -6.38
CA THR A 212 -14.02 -6.91 -7.69
C THR A 212 -12.59 -6.79 -8.22
N PHE A 213 -11.96 -5.62 -8.08
CA PHE A 213 -10.56 -5.44 -8.47
C PHE A 213 -9.60 -6.10 -7.48
N ALA A 214 -9.91 -6.09 -6.18
CA ALA A 214 -9.09 -6.79 -5.19
C ALA A 214 -9.00 -8.29 -5.46
N ASP A 215 -10.09 -8.91 -5.91
CA ASP A 215 -10.16 -10.33 -6.27
C ASP A 215 -9.25 -10.70 -7.46
N MET A 216 -8.90 -9.72 -8.31
CA MET A 216 -7.96 -9.93 -9.42
C MET A 216 -6.51 -10.07 -8.94
N GLY A 217 -6.18 -9.48 -7.82
CA GLY A 217 -4.80 -9.37 -7.32
C GLY A 217 -4.00 -8.22 -7.95
N VAL A 218 -2.90 -7.88 -7.29
CA VAL A 218 -2.07 -6.70 -7.62
C VAL A 218 -1.50 -6.78 -9.05
N ASP A 219 -0.96 -7.94 -9.42
CA ASP A 219 -0.30 -8.11 -10.73
C ASP A 219 -1.31 -7.93 -11.87
N ALA A 220 -2.47 -8.60 -11.79
CA ALA A 220 -3.49 -8.49 -12.83
C ALA A 220 -4.09 -7.06 -12.93
N MET A 221 -4.23 -6.35 -11.80
CA MET A 221 -4.64 -4.94 -11.83
C MET A 221 -3.60 -4.06 -12.55
N ASN A 222 -2.33 -4.29 -12.30
CA ASN A 222 -1.25 -3.55 -12.95
C ASN A 222 -1.16 -3.88 -14.45
N ASP A 223 -1.33 -5.13 -14.85
CA ASP A 223 -1.34 -5.54 -16.27
C ASP A 223 -2.47 -4.86 -17.04
N VAL A 224 -3.68 -4.82 -16.47
CA VAL A 224 -4.82 -4.09 -17.06
C VAL A 224 -4.54 -2.60 -17.15
N GLY A 225 -4.01 -2.01 -16.06
CA GLY A 225 -3.68 -0.59 -16.00
C GLY A 225 -2.58 -0.20 -17.00
N HIS A 226 -1.52 -0.98 -17.12
CA HIS A 226 -0.45 -0.76 -18.10
C HIS A 226 -0.95 -0.91 -19.54
N THR A 227 -1.82 -1.89 -19.81
CA THR A 227 -2.44 -2.04 -21.13
C THR A 227 -3.26 -0.79 -21.51
N LEU A 228 -4.02 -0.24 -20.56
CA LEU A 228 -4.79 0.97 -20.79
C LEU A 228 -3.87 2.18 -20.99
N LEU A 229 -2.84 2.32 -20.17
CA LEU A 229 -1.85 3.39 -20.27
C LEU A 229 -1.13 3.36 -21.63
N GLU A 230 -0.61 2.20 -22.04
CA GLU A 230 0.06 2.02 -23.33
C GLU A 230 -0.84 2.44 -24.51
N LYS A 231 -2.08 1.97 -24.53
CA LYS A 231 -3.06 2.35 -25.57
C LYS A 231 -3.34 3.84 -25.57
N SER A 232 -3.37 4.47 -24.40
CA SER A 232 -3.61 5.91 -24.26
C SER A 232 -2.42 6.72 -24.77
N LEU A 233 -1.20 6.37 -24.39
CA LEU A 233 0.03 7.03 -24.81
C LEU A 233 0.37 6.84 -26.30
N ALA A 234 -0.10 5.76 -26.90
CA ALA A 234 0.07 5.51 -28.35
C ALA A 234 -0.83 6.40 -29.24
N ARG A 235 -1.79 7.10 -28.65
CA ARG A 235 -2.75 7.93 -29.37
C ARG A 235 -2.14 9.25 -29.82
N ARG A 236 -2.59 9.71 -30.99
CA ARG A 236 -2.20 11.03 -31.53
C ARG A 236 -3.32 12.08 -31.43
N GLY A 237 -4.46 11.73 -30.86
CA GLY A 237 -5.61 12.60 -30.72
C GLY A 237 -6.52 12.22 -29.55
N PRO A 238 -7.40 13.13 -29.05
CA PRO A 238 -8.29 12.87 -27.95
C PRO A 238 -9.26 11.72 -28.27
N LEU A 239 -9.75 11.05 -27.21
CA LEU A 239 -10.80 10.02 -27.32
C LEU A 239 -12.02 10.56 -28.06
N SER A 240 -12.50 9.82 -29.04
CA SER A 240 -13.84 10.07 -29.58
C SER A 240 -14.89 9.66 -28.52
N LYS A 241 -16.03 10.35 -28.49
CA LYS A 241 -17.12 10.04 -27.55
C LYS A 241 -17.71 8.63 -27.69
N ALA A 242 -17.23 7.85 -28.65
CA ALA A 242 -17.71 6.51 -28.98
C ALA A 242 -16.76 5.39 -28.51
N GLU A 243 -15.62 5.72 -27.93
CA GLU A 243 -14.63 4.79 -27.34
C GLU A 243 -14.62 4.89 -25.82
#